data_c3499db3fc23c14e4e2c9b864c4178d8
#
_entry.id   c3499db3fc23c14e4e2c9b864c4178d8
#
_cell.length_a   1.000
_cell.length_b   1.000
_cell.length_c   1.000
_cell.angle_alpha   90.00
_cell.angle_beta   90.00
_cell.angle_gamma   90.00
#
_symmetry.space_group_name_H-M   'P 1'
#
loop_
_entity.id
_entity.type
_entity.pdbx_description
1 polymer ?
#
loop_
_entity_poly.entity_id
_entity_poly.type
_entity_poly.pdbx_seq_one_letter_code
_entity_poly.pdbx_strand_id
1 'polypeptide(L)'
;MSDSATDCGDCTEPRTALSEAEVEALVRGICFKTGPPRGIGVEVEWLVHELRRPQLPVTSEQLDAAYAALRTVPLRSALTKEPGGQLELSSPPATSLMECIGTVSADLDAVRTALAGHGLGLVGIGHDPWHSPRRFLRQPRYDAMEVALDRTGPAGRRMMCTSASVQVCLDAGYEEPGPLGHGRRWWLAHQLGAVLLAAFANSPLTGGRPTGWRSTRQLTWMEIGAGRAGGPALDGDPRRAWARHVMDAPVMCVRRESGPWDVPEGLTFREWVRSKVPRAPTREDLDYHITTLFPPVRPRGFLELRMIDAQPGDDGWIVPLAVITALFEDPEAAETAYRLVKPLAERSTGRPAPHNPLWTDAARHGLADPELQETAVGCFAAALEALPRIGATEQVTDVVTAYLERYVRKGRTPADDLLDRLRETSPRAHGKDLST
;
A
#
# COMPACT_ATOMS: atom_id res chain seq x y z
N MET A 1 11.00 -58.28 30.59
CA MET A 1 11.46 -57.03 31.24
C MET A 1 10.95 -55.92 30.37
N SER A 2 10.04 -55.17 30.94
CA SER A 2 9.06 -54.29 30.38
C SER A 2 9.68 -53.05 29.65
N ASP A 3 9.33 -52.94 28.38
CA ASP A 3 9.44 -51.70 27.61
C ASP A 3 8.28 -50.79 28.02
N SER A 4 8.58 -49.64 28.61
CA SER A 4 7.63 -48.57 28.83
C SER A 4 7.77 -47.57 27.70
N ALA A 5 6.90 -47.68 26.69
CA ALA A 5 6.66 -46.66 25.70
C ALA A 5 5.94 -45.50 26.39
N THR A 6 6.61 -44.38 26.59
CA THR A 6 6.00 -43.09 26.94
C THR A 6 5.29 -42.55 25.72
N ASP A 7 4.00 -42.66 25.74
CA ASP A 7 3.04 -42.01 24.84
C ASP A 7 3.14 -40.51 25.05
N CYS A 8 3.75 -39.82 24.07
CA CYS A 8 3.80 -38.36 24.02
C CYS A 8 2.47 -37.88 23.46
N GLY A 9 1.48 -37.72 24.32
CA GLY A 9 0.18 -37.19 23.97
C GLY A 9 0.31 -35.85 23.26
N ASP A 10 -0.15 -35.82 22.02
CA ASP A 10 -0.35 -34.64 21.20
C ASP A 10 -1.35 -33.70 21.90
N CYS A 11 -0.86 -32.77 22.70
CA CYS A 11 -1.64 -31.73 23.34
C CYS A 11 -2.04 -30.69 22.30
N THR A 12 -2.91 -31.04 21.37
CA THR A 12 -3.70 -30.08 20.62
C THR A 12 -4.71 -29.45 21.59
N GLU A 13 -4.38 -28.30 22.16
CA GLU A 13 -5.36 -27.48 22.88
C GLU A 13 -6.60 -27.32 22.00
N PRO A 14 -7.82 -27.49 22.58
CA PRO A 14 -9.04 -27.32 21.81
C PRO A 14 -9.08 -25.89 21.27
N ARG A 15 -9.09 -25.73 19.95
CA ARG A 15 -9.20 -24.42 19.27
C ARG A 15 -10.49 -23.76 19.76
N THR A 16 -10.37 -22.86 20.72
CA THR A 16 -11.51 -22.19 21.36
C THR A 16 -12.20 -21.30 20.33
N ALA A 17 -13.49 -21.49 20.16
CA ALA A 17 -14.32 -20.66 19.29
C ALA A 17 -14.38 -19.23 19.83
N LEU A 18 -14.13 -18.24 18.97
CA LEU A 18 -14.15 -16.82 19.34
C LEU A 18 -15.57 -16.30 19.54
N SER A 19 -15.78 -15.46 20.55
CA SER A 19 -16.93 -14.57 20.72
C SER A 19 -16.64 -13.18 20.13
N GLU A 20 -17.67 -12.36 19.88
CA GLU A 20 -17.50 -10.99 19.39
C GLU A 20 -16.65 -10.13 20.36
N ALA A 21 -16.86 -10.28 21.67
CA ALA A 21 -16.11 -9.54 22.67
C ALA A 21 -14.62 -9.92 22.68
N GLU A 22 -14.29 -11.20 22.50
CA GLU A 22 -12.91 -11.66 22.38
C GLU A 22 -12.26 -11.14 21.09
N VAL A 23 -12.97 -11.16 19.95
CA VAL A 23 -12.48 -10.58 18.69
C VAL A 23 -12.18 -9.10 18.86
N GLU A 24 -13.10 -8.32 19.44
CA GLU A 24 -12.89 -6.90 19.70
C GLU A 24 -11.67 -6.67 20.57
N ALA A 25 -11.55 -7.40 21.69
CA ALA A 25 -10.43 -7.28 22.61
C ALA A 25 -9.09 -7.63 21.94
N LEU A 26 -9.04 -8.69 21.15
CA LEU A 26 -7.86 -9.12 20.42
C LEU A 26 -7.41 -8.06 19.41
N VAL A 27 -8.32 -7.58 18.53
CA VAL A 27 -8.00 -6.57 17.53
C VAL A 27 -7.50 -5.28 18.18
N ARG A 28 -8.16 -4.82 19.25
CA ARG A 28 -7.74 -3.63 20.00
C ARG A 28 -6.35 -3.78 20.62
N GLY A 29 -5.99 -4.97 21.05
CA GLY A 29 -4.70 -5.24 21.70
C GLY A 29 -3.52 -5.39 20.74
N ILE A 30 -3.76 -5.88 19.50
CA ILE A 30 -2.67 -6.20 18.57
C ILE A 30 -2.41 -5.11 17.51
N CYS A 31 -3.44 -4.34 17.12
CA CYS A 31 -3.34 -3.45 15.96
C CYS A 31 -2.67 -2.10 16.23
N PHE A 32 -2.64 -1.66 17.49
CA PHE A 32 -1.98 -0.41 17.89
C PHE A 32 -1.05 -0.69 19.09
N LYS A 33 0.22 -0.90 18.81
CA LYS A 33 1.25 -0.93 19.87
C LYS A 33 1.75 0.48 20.10
N THR A 34 1.37 1.04 21.26
CA THR A 34 1.75 2.39 21.65
C THR A 34 3.05 2.40 22.42
N GLY A 35 3.81 3.49 22.27
CA GLY A 35 5.11 3.71 22.90
C GLY A 35 5.86 4.83 22.19
N PRO A 36 7.11 5.11 22.58
CA PRO A 36 7.95 6.06 21.87
C PRO A 36 8.08 5.64 20.39
N PRO A 37 7.67 6.48 19.42
CA PRO A 37 7.85 6.14 18.02
C PRO A 37 9.35 6.12 17.70
N ARG A 38 9.83 4.98 17.19
CA ARG A 38 11.22 4.75 16.83
C ARG A 38 11.38 3.87 15.61
N GLY A 39 10.32 3.12 15.25
CA GLY A 39 10.33 2.17 14.15
C GLY A 39 9.91 2.84 12.85
N ILE A 40 10.76 2.75 11.84
CA ILE A 40 10.51 3.19 10.46
C ILE A 40 10.68 1.98 9.56
N GLY A 41 9.76 1.79 8.62
CA GLY A 41 9.86 0.76 7.60
C GLY A 41 9.24 1.20 6.30
N VAL A 42 9.59 0.49 5.24
CA VAL A 42 9.00 0.69 3.92
C VAL A 42 8.82 -0.66 3.23
N GLU A 43 7.66 -0.83 2.59
CA GLU A 43 7.42 -1.89 1.62
C GLU A 43 7.38 -1.21 0.24
N VAL A 44 8.24 -1.64 -0.67
CA VAL A 44 8.34 -1.05 -2.01
C VAL A 44 8.10 -2.14 -3.04
N GLU A 45 7.09 -1.90 -3.87
CA GLU A 45 6.71 -2.80 -4.94
C GLU A 45 7.14 -2.22 -6.29
N TRP A 46 7.54 -3.10 -7.21
CA TRP A 46 7.83 -2.75 -8.60
C TRP A 46 7.18 -3.75 -9.55
N LEU A 47 6.79 -3.23 -10.72
CA LEU A 47 6.47 -4.09 -11.85
C LEU A 47 7.77 -4.66 -12.42
N VAL A 48 7.77 -5.93 -12.80
CA VAL A 48 8.89 -6.60 -13.44
C VAL A 48 8.61 -6.71 -14.92
N HIS A 49 9.40 -6.00 -15.73
CA HIS A 49 9.24 -5.96 -17.18
C HIS A 49 10.50 -6.43 -17.90
N GLU A 50 10.33 -6.77 -19.19
CA GLU A 50 11.46 -7.02 -20.08
C GLU A 50 12.28 -5.73 -20.24
N LEU A 51 13.59 -5.80 -19.99
CA LEU A 51 14.45 -4.61 -19.83
C LEU A 51 14.55 -3.76 -21.10
N ARG A 52 14.63 -4.40 -22.27
CA ARG A 52 14.81 -3.70 -23.55
C ARG A 52 13.50 -3.36 -24.24
N ARG A 53 12.46 -4.11 -23.96
CA ARG A 53 11.14 -3.99 -24.61
C ARG A 53 10.02 -4.15 -23.57
N PRO A 54 9.83 -3.16 -22.71
CA PRO A 54 8.91 -3.27 -21.58
C PRO A 54 7.43 -3.51 -21.95
N GLN A 55 7.08 -3.34 -23.24
CA GLN A 55 5.74 -3.67 -23.75
C GLN A 55 5.55 -5.16 -24.06
N LEU A 56 6.63 -5.95 -24.10
CA LEU A 56 6.53 -7.39 -24.26
C LEU A 56 6.23 -8.06 -22.92
N PRO A 57 5.30 -9.00 -22.88
CA PRO A 57 4.98 -9.70 -21.64
C PRO A 57 6.13 -10.61 -21.23
N VAL A 58 6.44 -10.58 -19.93
CA VAL A 58 7.41 -11.49 -19.31
C VAL A 58 6.82 -12.91 -19.29
N THR A 59 7.60 -13.93 -19.65
CA THR A 59 7.16 -15.33 -19.58
C THR A 59 7.27 -15.89 -18.17
N SER A 60 6.52 -16.97 -17.89
CA SER A 60 6.60 -17.65 -16.58
C SER A 60 8.01 -18.19 -16.32
N GLU A 61 8.63 -18.76 -17.36
CA GLU A 61 9.97 -19.35 -17.30
C GLU A 61 11.04 -18.29 -16.97
N GLN A 62 10.98 -17.13 -17.63
CA GLN A 62 11.88 -16.00 -17.34
C GLN A 62 11.72 -15.51 -15.90
N LEU A 63 10.47 -15.34 -15.46
CA LEU A 63 10.18 -14.86 -14.12
C LEU A 63 10.61 -15.87 -13.05
N ASP A 64 10.33 -17.16 -13.26
CA ASP A 64 10.70 -18.21 -12.31
C ASP A 64 12.23 -18.38 -12.22
N ALA A 65 12.96 -18.28 -13.34
CA ALA A 65 14.42 -18.30 -13.35
C ALA A 65 14.99 -17.08 -12.59
N ALA A 66 14.46 -15.89 -12.81
CA ALA A 66 14.89 -14.67 -12.11
C ALA A 66 14.64 -14.78 -10.59
N TYR A 67 13.45 -15.23 -10.18
CA TYR A 67 13.16 -15.43 -8.75
C TYR A 67 13.97 -16.58 -8.13
N ALA A 68 14.36 -17.58 -8.90
CA ALA A 68 15.29 -18.61 -8.43
C ALA A 68 16.68 -18.02 -8.14
N ALA A 69 17.18 -17.16 -9.01
CA ALA A 69 18.44 -16.43 -8.79
C ALA A 69 18.33 -15.47 -7.59
N LEU A 70 17.25 -14.71 -7.47
CA LEU A 70 17.03 -13.79 -6.35
C LEU A 70 17.04 -14.48 -4.98
N ARG A 71 16.58 -15.73 -4.88
CA ARG A 71 16.68 -16.50 -3.61
C ARG A 71 18.09 -16.74 -3.11
N THR A 72 19.10 -16.60 -3.97
CA THR A 72 20.52 -16.76 -3.61
C THR A 72 21.21 -15.43 -3.27
N VAL A 73 20.54 -14.30 -3.50
CA VAL A 73 21.05 -12.97 -3.17
C VAL A 73 20.88 -12.72 -1.67
N PRO A 74 21.96 -12.36 -0.95
CA PRO A 74 21.85 -12.03 0.46
C PRO A 74 21.20 -10.65 0.65
N LEU A 75 19.92 -10.64 0.97
CA LEU A 75 19.15 -9.43 1.24
C LEU A 75 18.87 -9.30 2.75
N ARG A 76 18.83 -8.06 3.24
CA ARG A 76 18.34 -7.74 4.60
C ARG A 76 16.83 -7.57 4.62
N SER A 77 16.26 -7.04 3.55
CA SER A 77 14.81 -6.91 3.34
C SER A 77 14.19 -8.26 2.99
N ALA A 78 12.94 -8.46 3.40
CA ALA A 78 12.17 -9.59 2.94
C ALA A 78 11.77 -9.38 1.47
N LEU A 79 12.01 -10.39 0.63
CA LEU A 79 11.66 -10.36 -0.79
C LEU A 79 10.40 -11.20 -1.00
N THR A 80 9.38 -10.58 -1.59
CA THR A 80 8.11 -11.22 -1.93
C THR A 80 7.89 -11.19 -3.45
N LYS A 81 7.36 -12.29 -3.98
CA LYS A 81 6.80 -12.35 -5.33
C LYS A 81 5.30 -12.16 -5.22
N GLU A 82 4.78 -11.11 -5.82
CA GLU A 82 3.36 -10.80 -5.82
C GLU A 82 2.58 -11.61 -6.89
N PRO A 83 1.24 -11.70 -6.82
CA PRO A 83 0.43 -12.56 -7.70
C PRO A 83 0.66 -12.36 -9.19
N GLY A 84 0.86 -11.13 -9.64
CA GLY A 84 1.13 -10.77 -11.04
C GLY A 84 2.61 -10.77 -11.40
N GLY A 85 3.49 -11.26 -10.50
CA GLY A 85 4.93 -11.30 -10.72
C GLY A 85 5.65 -10.02 -10.34
N GLN A 86 4.96 -9.05 -9.71
CA GLN A 86 5.59 -7.87 -9.15
C GLN A 86 6.56 -8.29 -8.03
N LEU A 87 7.61 -7.50 -7.86
CA LEU A 87 8.60 -7.70 -6.81
C LEU A 87 8.33 -6.72 -5.67
N GLU A 88 8.28 -7.23 -4.44
CA GLU A 88 8.21 -6.42 -3.23
C GLU A 88 9.46 -6.64 -2.39
N LEU A 89 10.00 -5.54 -1.87
CA LEU A 89 10.97 -5.53 -0.77
C LEU A 89 10.33 -4.88 0.45
N SER A 90 10.26 -5.64 1.54
CA SER A 90 9.83 -5.15 2.84
C SER A 90 11.05 -4.98 3.75
N SER A 91 11.38 -3.75 4.13
CA SER A 91 12.51 -3.47 5.01
C SER A 91 12.34 -4.10 6.39
N PRO A 92 13.42 -4.50 7.07
CA PRO A 92 13.34 -4.68 8.53
C PRO A 92 12.97 -3.34 9.20
N PRO A 93 12.39 -3.37 10.42
CA PRO A 93 12.21 -2.16 11.21
C PRO A 93 13.56 -1.46 11.43
N ALA A 94 13.66 -0.20 11.02
CA ALA A 94 14.84 0.64 11.20
C ALA A 94 14.62 1.65 12.33
N THR A 95 15.70 2.07 12.97
CA THR A 95 15.68 3.07 14.07
C THR A 95 15.86 4.50 13.59
N SER A 96 16.12 4.67 12.29
CA SER A 96 16.25 5.97 11.63
C SER A 96 15.90 5.90 10.15
N LEU A 97 15.53 7.05 9.59
CA LEU A 97 15.27 7.20 8.16
C LEU A 97 16.47 6.74 7.31
N MET A 98 17.70 7.13 7.72
CA MET A 98 18.90 6.81 6.97
C MET A 98 19.27 5.32 7.02
N GLU A 99 19.00 4.64 8.13
CA GLU A 99 19.17 3.19 8.23
C GLU A 99 18.20 2.45 7.29
N CYS A 100 16.94 2.89 7.25
CA CYS A 100 15.93 2.32 6.34
C CYS A 100 16.35 2.52 4.88
N ILE A 101 16.70 3.75 4.49
CA ILE A 101 17.15 4.07 3.13
C ILE A 101 18.38 3.24 2.75
N GLY A 102 19.42 3.23 3.59
CA GLY A 102 20.66 2.51 3.30
C GLY A 102 20.46 1.01 3.12
N THR A 103 19.58 0.40 3.93
CA THR A 103 19.26 -1.02 3.82
C THR A 103 18.55 -1.35 2.50
N VAL A 104 17.47 -0.62 2.19
CA VAL A 104 16.66 -0.90 0.99
C VAL A 104 17.42 -0.55 -0.30
N SER A 105 18.22 0.53 -0.31
CA SER A 105 19.04 0.87 -1.48
C SER A 105 20.05 -0.21 -1.81
N ALA A 106 20.77 -0.73 -0.80
CA ALA A 106 21.73 -1.81 -1.01
C ALA A 106 21.07 -3.11 -1.53
N ASP A 107 19.91 -3.46 -0.98
CA ASP A 107 19.15 -4.63 -1.42
C ASP A 107 18.61 -4.44 -2.85
N LEU A 108 18.14 -3.23 -3.20
CA LEU A 108 17.67 -2.90 -4.55
C LEU A 108 18.76 -3.01 -5.60
N ASP A 109 19.96 -2.55 -5.31
CA ASP A 109 21.10 -2.65 -6.26
C ASP A 109 21.44 -4.11 -6.54
N ALA A 110 21.41 -4.96 -5.52
CA ALA A 110 21.62 -6.39 -5.65
C ALA A 110 20.50 -7.05 -6.46
N VAL A 111 19.23 -6.69 -6.20
CA VAL A 111 18.05 -7.19 -6.93
C VAL A 111 18.11 -6.76 -8.40
N ARG A 112 18.39 -5.51 -8.70
CA ARG A 112 18.50 -5.00 -10.08
C ARG A 112 19.58 -5.71 -10.87
N THR A 113 20.75 -5.94 -10.23
CA THR A 113 21.85 -6.69 -10.83
C THR A 113 21.44 -8.11 -11.19
N ALA A 114 20.76 -8.80 -10.27
CA ALA A 114 20.28 -10.15 -10.51
C ALA A 114 19.22 -10.21 -11.63
N LEU A 115 18.25 -9.31 -11.64
CA LEU A 115 17.21 -9.25 -12.66
C LEU A 115 17.77 -8.93 -14.06
N ALA A 116 18.75 -8.01 -14.14
CA ALA A 116 19.40 -7.64 -15.40
C ALA A 116 20.09 -8.84 -16.06
N GLY A 117 20.66 -9.77 -15.27
CA GLY A 117 21.20 -11.04 -15.75
C GLY A 117 20.19 -11.94 -16.46
N HIS A 118 18.89 -11.73 -16.20
CA HIS A 118 17.77 -12.44 -16.85
C HIS A 118 17.03 -11.58 -17.89
N GLY A 119 17.58 -10.41 -18.26
CA GLY A 119 16.95 -9.49 -19.20
C GLY A 119 15.70 -8.78 -18.66
N LEU A 120 15.53 -8.77 -17.32
CA LEU A 120 14.41 -8.14 -16.62
C LEU A 120 14.85 -6.88 -15.89
N GLY A 121 13.89 -5.96 -15.69
CA GLY A 121 14.11 -4.72 -14.95
C GLY A 121 12.91 -4.36 -14.10
N LEU A 122 13.16 -3.52 -13.09
CA LEU A 122 12.13 -2.97 -12.21
C LEU A 122 11.57 -1.67 -12.79
N VAL A 123 10.24 -1.54 -12.79
CA VAL A 123 9.53 -0.34 -13.23
C VAL A 123 8.69 0.21 -12.10
N GLY A 124 9.05 1.42 -11.66
CA GLY A 124 8.33 2.15 -10.61
C GLY A 124 7.15 2.93 -11.20
N ILE A 125 6.00 2.28 -11.31
CA ILE A 125 4.74 2.86 -11.76
C ILE A 125 3.59 2.18 -11.02
N GLY A 126 2.55 2.93 -10.65
CA GLY A 126 1.48 2.43 -9.78
C GLY A 126 0.54 1.41 -10.44
N HIS A 127 0.45 1.39 -11.77
CA HIS A 127 -0.36 0.43 -12.54
C HIS A 127 0.33 0.11 -13.86
N ASP A 128 0.31 -1.17 -14.25
CA ASP A 128 0.94 -1.61 -15.51
C ASP A 128 0.27 -0.91 -16.71
N PRO A 129 1.05 -0.11 -17.45
CA PRO A 129 0.50 0.68 -18.55
C PRO A 129 0.19 -0.14 -19.80
N TRP A 130 0.71 -1.38 -19.91
CA TRP A 130 0.66 -2.15 -21.16
C TRP A 130 -0.06 -3.49 -21.06
N HIS A 131 0.18 -4.24 -19.96
CA HIS A 131 -0.23 -5.62 -19.90
C HIS A 131 -1.59 -5.81 -19.21
N SER A 132 -2.34 -6.77 -19.71
CA SER A 132 -3.55 -7.25 -19.05
C SER A 132 -3.19 -8.04 -17.77
N PRO A 133 -4.07 -8.06 -16.77
CA PRO A 133 -3.83 -8.82 -15.53
C PRO A 133 -3.55 -10.30 -15.83
N ARG A 134 -2.41 -10.80 -15.39
CA ARG A 134 -2.02 -12.21 -15.47
C ARG A 134 -1.48 -12.67 -14.12
N ARG A 135 -2.05 -13.73 -13.57
CA ARG A 135 -1.62 -14.29 -12.30
C ARG A 135 -0.57 -15.38 -12.51
N PHE A 136 0.59 -15.22 -11.87
CA PHE A 136 1.69 -16.20 -11.86
C PHE A 136 1.65 -17.10 -10.62
N LEU A 137 1.26 -16.58 -9.43
CA LEU A 137 1.19 -17.38 -8.22
C LEU A 137 -0.09 -18.24 -8.17
N ARG A 138 0.10 -19.54 -8.01
CA ARG A 138 -0.96 -20.54 -7.89
C ARG A 138 -1.02 -21.07 -6.47
N GLN A 139 -1.72 -20.35 -5.59
CA GLN A 139 -1.89 -20.70 -4.17
C GLN A 139 -3.37 -20.57 -3.78
N PRO A 140 -3.89 -21.42 -2.85
CA PRO A 140 -5.30 -21.39 -2.44
C PRO A 140 -5.80 -20.02 -2.00
N ARG A 141 -4.92 -19.20 -1.37
CA ARG A 141 -5.23 -17.82 -1.01
C ARG A 141 -5.63 -17.00 -2.23
N TYR A 142 -4.81 -17.02 -3.27
CA TYR A 142 -5.04 -16.18 -4.47
C TYR A 142 -6.16 -16.73 -5.35
N ASP A 143 -6.40 -18.05 -5.32
CA ASP A 143 -7.55 -18.65 -5.98
C ASP A 143 -8.85 -18.15 -5.32
N ALA A 144 -8.94 -18.18 -3.99
CA ALA A 144 -10.08 -17.67 -3.25
C ALA A 144 -10.24 -16.14 -3.39
N MET A 145 -9.14 -15.39 -3.38
CA MET A 145 -9.16 -13.93 -3.62
C MET A 145 -9.74 -13.61 -5.00
N GLU A 146 -9.30 -14.31 -6.05
CA GLU A 146 -9.80 -14.11 -7.40
C GLU A 146 -11.32 -14.38 -7.48
N VAL A 147 -11.78 -15.50 -6.92
CA VAL A 147 -13.21 -15.82 -6.84
C VAL A 147 -14.00 -14.75 -6.09
N ALA A 148 -13.50 -14.31 -4.93
CA ALA A 148 -14.20 -13.31 -4.11
C ALA A 148 -14.28 -11.94 -4.78
N LEU A 149 -13.19 -11.51 -5.44
CA LEU A 149 -13.09 -10.19 -6.06
C LEU A 149 -13.79 -10.12 -7.43
N ASP A 150 -13.83 -11.21 -8.19
CA ASP A 150 -14.52 -11.27 -9.48
C ASP A 150 -16.04 -11.04 -9.35
N ARG A 151 -16.61 -11.26 -8.15
CA ARG A 151 -18.03 -10.95 -7.88
C ARG A 151 -18.37 -9.47 -8.06
N THR A 152 -17.40 -8.59 -7.84
CA THR A 152 -17.57 -7.13 -7.99
C THR A 152 -17.04 -6.59 -9.31
N GLY A 153 -16.50 -7.44 -10.19
CA GLY A 153 -15.98 -7.06 -11.50
C GLY A 153 -14.46 -7.25 -11.64
N PRO A 154 -13.85 -6.72 -12.71
CA PRO A 154 -12.46 -7.03 -13.07
C PRO A 154 -11.41 -6.28 -12.24
N ALA A 155 -11.80 -5.37 -11.35
CA ALA A 155 -10.89 -4.54 -10.56
C ALA A 155 -9.99 -5.37 -9.65
N GLY A 156 -10.51 -6.47 -9.08
CA GLY A 156 -9.74 -7.36 -8.23
C GLY A 156 -8.52 -7.96 -8.91
N ARG A 157 -8.68 -8.44 -10.14
CA ARG A 157 -7.56 -8.98 -10.94
C ARG A 157 -6.55 -7.91 -11.30
N ARG A 158 -6.99 -6.68 -11.61
CA ARG A 158 -6.09 -5.55 -11.85
C ARG A 158 -5.28 -5.21 -10.59
N MET A 159 -5.94 -5.12 -9.45
CA MET A 159 -5.27 -4.86 -8.17
C MET A 159 -4.20 -5.92 -7.88
N MET A 160 -4.56 -7.21 -7.99
CA MET A 160 -3.65 -8.32 -7.67
C MET A 160 -2.46 -8.42 -8.61
N CYS A 161 -2.64 -8.11 -9.91
CA CYS A 161 -1.67 -8.52 -10.93
C CYS A 161 -1.00 -7.37 -11.68
N THR A 162 -1.48 -6.13 -11.54
CA THR A 162 -0.99 -4.99 -12.32
C THR A 162 -0.70 -3.74 -11.49
N SER A 163 -0.76 -3.81 -10.17
CA SER A 163 -0.47 -2.66 -9.30
C SER A 163 0.86 -2.79 -8.57
N ALA A 164 1.48 -1.65 -8.28
CA ALA A 164 2.66 -1.54 -7.44
C ALA A 164 2.62 -0.23 -6.63
N SER A 165 3.20 -0.24 -5.42
CA SER A 165 3.08 0.85 -4.46
C SER A 165 4.37 1.10 -3.66
N VAL A 166 4.39 2.24 -2.98
CA VAL A 166 5.25 2.50 -1.83
C VAL A 166 4.38 2.54 -0.59
N GLN A 167 4.66 1.71 0.40
CA GLN A 167 3.94 1.66 1.66
C GLN A 167 4.89 2.05 2.78
N VAL A 168 4.57 3.11 3.53
CA VAL A 168 5.41 3.61 4.63
C VAL A 168 4.84 3.12 5.94
N CYS A 169 5.69 2.49 6.75
CA CYS A 169 5.36 1.90 8.03
C CYS A 169 5.98 2.71 9.16
N LEU A 170 5.17 3.16 10.11
CA LEU A 170 5.58 3.98 11.25
C LEU A 170 4.92 3.49 12.53
N ASP A 171 5.60 3.57 13.66
CA ASP A 171 5.00 3.23 14.95
C ASP A 171 3.68 3.98 15.19
N ALA A 172 2.78 3.36 15.95
CA ALA A 172 1.47 3.95 16.22
C ALA A 172 1.54 5.25 17.05
N GLY A 173 2.61 5.48 17.80
CA GLY A 173 2.83 6.67 18.59
C GLY A 173 2.58 6.47 20.09
N TYR A 174 2.63 7.56 20.85
CA TYR A 174 2.42 7.54 22.30
C TYR A 174 0.95 7.25 22.66
N GLU A 175 0.73 6.69 23.87
CA GLU A 175 -0.63 6.55 24.42
C GLU A 175 -1.22 7.91 24.77
N GLU A 176 -0.41 8.83 25.28
CA GLU A 176 -0.81 10.16 25.70
C GLU A 176 -1.21 11.04 24.50
N PRO A 177 -2.19 11.94 24.67
CA PRO A 177 -2.54 12.92 23.66
C PRO A 177 -1.38 13.86 23.32
N GLY A 178 -1.25 14.20 22.04
CA GLY A 178 -0.21 15.12 21.56
C GLY A 178 0.04 14.96 20.06
N PRO A 179 0.96 15.75 19.47
CA PRO A 179 1.27 15.65 18.03
C PRO A 179 1.72 14.24 17.63
N LEU A 180 2.45 13.53 18.49
CA LEU A 180 2.93 12.17 18.27
C LEU A 180 2.08 11.10 18.98
N GLY A 181 0.92 11.47 19.55
CA GLY A 181 -0.02 10.54 20.17
C GLY A 181 -0.74 9.70 19.12
N HIS A 182 -1.03 8.42 19.43
CA HIS A 182 -1.60 7.46 18.49
C HIS A 182 -2.92 7.92 17.85
N GLY A 183 -3.79 8.59 18.60
CA GLY A 183 -5.05 9.14 18.07
C GLY A 183 -4.82 10.24 17.05
N ARG A 184 -3.83 11.15 17.30
CA ARG A 184 -3.46 12.22 16.36
C ARG A 184 -2.78 11.64 15.11
N ARG A 185 -1.84 10.71 15.26
CA ARG A 185 -1.15 10.04 14.15
C ARG A 185 -2.13 9.27 13.26
N TRP A 186 -3.07 8.53 13.87
CA TRP A 186 -4.14 7.83 13.15
C TRP A 186 -4.97 8.78 12.29
N TRP A 187 -5.46 9.86 12.90
CA TRP A 187 -6.25 10.86 12.19
C TRP A 187 -5.45 11.53 11.07
N LEU A 188 -4.20 11.93 11.37
CA LEU A 188 -3.30 12.55 10.39
C LEU A 188 -3.03 11.62 9.20
N ALA A 189 -2.75 10.33 9.43
CA ALA A 189 -2.50 9.37 8.37
C ALA A 189 -3.66 9.26 7.37
N HIS A 190 -4.89 9.30 7.87
CA HIS A 190 -6.07 9.25 7.02
C HIS A 190 -6.33 10.57 6.27
N GLN A 191 -6.18 11.71 6.92
CA GLN A 191 -6.45 13.00 6.28
C GLN A 191 -5.33 13.42 5.31
N LEU A 192 -4.09 13.15 5.66
CA LEU A 192 -2.94 13.37 4.78
C LEU A 192 -2.97 12.44 3.55
N GLY A 193 -3.70 11.32 3.64
CA GLY A 193 -3.74 10.30 2.60
C GLY A 193 -4.13 10.83 1.22
N ALA A 194 -5.11 11.74 1.12
CA ALA A 194 -5.50 12.34 -0.15
C ALA A 194 -4.43 13.27 -0.72
N VAL A 195 -3.71 14.00 0.14
CA VAL A 195 -2.59 14.87 -0.26
C VAL A 195 -1.42 14.04 -0.78
N LEU A 196 -1.08 12.96 -0.09
CA LEU A 196 -0.03 12.03 -0.51
C LEU A 196 -0.39 11.33 -1.82
N LEU A 197 -1.63 10.85 -1.94
CA LEU A 197 -2.14 10.30 -3.20
C LEU A 197 -2.01 11.30 -4.34
N ALA A 198 -2.44 12.54 -4.15
CA ALA A 198 -2.37 13.58 -5.16
C ALA A 198 -0.92 13.89 -5.56
N ALA A 199 -0.02 14.00 -4.58
CA ALA A 199 1.38 14.34 -4.82
C ALA A 199 2.15 13.23 -5.54
N PHE A 200 1.87 11.96 -5.21
CA PHE A 200 2.62 10.80 -5.68
C PHE A 200 1.87 9.96 -6.73
N ALA A 201 0.82 10.49 -7.34
CA ALA A 201 0.10 9.81 -8.41
C ALA A 201 1.03 9.53 -9.61
N ASN A 202 1.11 8.26 -10.01
CA ASN A 202 2.03 7.80 -11.05
C ASN A 202 1.48 6.59 -11.83
N SER A 203 0.20 6.63 -12.23
CA SER A 203 -0.39 5.52 -12.99
C SER A 203 -1.52 5.99 -13.92
N PRO A 204 -1.22 6.84 -14.94
CA PRO A 204 -2.26 7.44 -15.76
C PRO A 204 -2.69 6.59 -16.96
N LEU A 205 -2.11 5.39 -17.16
CA LEU A 205 -2.27 4.61 -18.39
C LEU A 205 -2.81 3.20 -18.12
N THR A 206 -3.57 2.68 -19.09
CA THR A 206 -3.96 1.26 -19.20
C THR A 206 -4.01 0.87 -20.69
N GLY A 207 -3.39 -0.26 -21.06
CA GLY A 207 -3.33 -0.72 -22.45
C GLY A 207 -2.71 0.32 -23.39
N GLY A 208 -1.72 1.07 -22.92
CA GLY A 208 -1.03 2.13 -23.67
C GLY A 208 -1.85 3.41 -23.85
N ARG A 209 -3.00 3.57 -23.18
CA ARG A 209 -3.92 4.71 -23.37
C ARG A 209 -4.17 5.44 -22.04
N PRO A 210 -4.36 6.78 -22.08
CA PRO A 210 -4.75 7.54 -20.91
C PRO A 210 -6.09 7.08 -20.37
N THR A 211 -6.21 6.95 -19.05
CA THR A 211 -7.43 6.56 -18.36
C THR A 211 -8.30 7.76 -17.95
N GLY A 212 -7.73 8.97 -17.97
CA GLY A 212 -8.35 10.17 -17.40
C GLY A 212 -8.08 10.35 -15.91
N TRP A 213 -7.29 9.46 -15.30
CA TRP A 213 -6.88 9.50 -13.88
C TRP A 213 -5.38 9.69 -13.79
N ARG A 214 -4.90 10.39 -12.75
CA ARG A 214 -3.47 10.43 -12.42
C ARG A 214 -3.01 9.17 -11.69
N SER A 215 -3.92 8.57 -10.90
CA SER A 215 -3.72 7.26 -10.29
C SER A 215 -4.84 6.29 -10.67
N THR A 216 -4.61 5.49 -11.72
CA THR A 216 -5.47 4.36 -12.09
C THR A 216 -5.43 3.25 -11.04
N ARG A 217 -4.31 3.15 -10.31
CA ARG A 217 -4.21 2.24 -9.16
C ARG A 217 -5.28 2.57 -8.13
N GLN A 218 -5.46 3.82 -7.76
CA GLN A 218 -6.48 4.21 -6.79
C GLN A 218 -7.91 4.07 -7.32
N LEU A 219 -8.14 4.33 -8.59
CA LEU A 219 -9.42 3.98 -9.24
C LEU A 219 -9.73 2.49 -9.04
N THR A 220 -8.76 1.62 -9.30
CA THR A 220 -8.90 0.16 -9.12
C THR A 220 -9.28 -0.19 -7.68
N TRP A 221 -8.65 0.45 -6.68
CA TRP A 221 -9.01 0.25 -5.27
C TRP A 221 -10.43 0.71 -4.92
N MET A 222 -10.90 1.82 -5.49
CA MET A 222 -12.28 2.29 -5.32
C MET A 222 -13.30 1.30 -5.91
N GLU A 223 -12.97 0.63 -7.01
CA GLU A 223 -13.85 -0.34 -7.68
C GLU A 223 -13.96 -1.70 -6.94
N ILE A 224 -13.03 -2.04 -6.05
CA ILE A 224 -13.06 -3.31 -5.29
C ILE A 224 -14.20 -3.34 -4.24
N GLY A 225 -14.65 -2.18 -3.81
CA GLY A 225 -15.74 -2.06 -2.85
C GLY A 225 -15.30 -1.72 -1.42
N ALA A 226 -16.16 -0.95 -0.74
CA ALA A 226 -15.86 -0.32 0.54
C ALA A 226 -15.55 -1.31 1.69
N GLY A 227 -16.14 -2.49 1.68
CA GLY A 227 -15.96 -3.46 2.76
C GLY A 227 -14.54 -4.03 2.89
N ARG A 228 -13.68 -3.89 1.84
CA ARG A 228 -12.30 -4.41 1.85
C ARG A 228 -11.26 -3.32 1.68
N ALA A 229 -11.51 -2.38 0.77
CA ALA A 229 -10.60 -1.30 0.45
C ALA A 229 -10.91 -0.01 1.23
N GLY A 230 -12.07 0.05 1.90
CA GLY A 230 -12.45 1.19 2.72
C GLY A 230 -11.72 1.23 4.05
N GLY A 231 -11.49 2.45 4.56
CA GLY A 231 -11.04 2.68 5.93
C GLY A 231 -12.21 2.67 6.92
N PRO A 232 -11.93 2.62 8.22
CA PRO A 232 -12.93 2.79 9.26
C PRO A 232 -13.39 4.25 9.38
N ALA A 233 -14.50 4.48 10.07
CA ALA A 233 -14.89 5.81 10.51
C ALA A 233 -13.80 6.40 11.43
N LEU A 234 -13.57 7.72 11.32
CA LEU A 234 -12.49 8.40 12.05
C LEU A 234 -12.96 9.08 13.35
N ASP A 235 -14.21 8.85 13.74
CA ASP A 235 -14.82 9.35 14.96
C ASP A 235 -14.51 8.43 16.14
N GLY A 236 -14.13 9.03 17.26
CA GLY A 236 -13.89 8.32 18.51
C GLY A 236 -12.54 7.58 18.63
N ASP A 237 -12.52 6.48 19.37
CA ASP A 237 -11.33 5.69 19.66
C ASP A 237 -10.88 4.89 18.42
N PRO A 238 -9.64 5.09 17.90
CA PRO A 238 -9.10 4.36 16.76
C PRO A 238 -9.15 2.83 16.89
N ARG A 239 -8.85 2.31 18.08
CA ARG A 239 -8.84 0.87 18.35
C ARG A 239 -10.22 0.26 18.22
N ARG A 240 -11.25 0.97 18.74
CA ARG A 240 -12.65 0.53 18.62
C ARG A 240 -13.15 0.64 17.18
N ALA A 241 -12.83 1.74 16.50
CA ALA A 241 -13.23 1.94 15.11
C ALA A 241 -12.64 0.85 14.21
N TRP A 242 -11.36 0.52 14.40
CA TRP A 242 -10.71 -0.55 13.65
C TRP A 242 -11.27 -1.94 13.99
N ALA A 243 -11.49 -2.26 15.26
CA ALA A 243 -12.09 -3.55 15.65
C ALA A 243 -13.47 -3.76 15.03
N ARG A 244 -14.31 -2.71 15.03
CA ARG A 244 -15.61 -2.73 14.36
C ARG A 244 -15.45 -2.98 12.86
N HIS A 245 -14.53 -2.25 12.20
CA HIS A 245 -14.24 -2.41 10.78
C HIS A 245 -13.83 -3.84 10.44
N VAL A 246 -12.91 -4.44 11.20
CA VAL A 246 -12.47 -5.85 11.03
C VAL A 246 -13.64 -6.81 11.14
N MET A 247 -14.52 -6.63 12.15
CA MET A 247 -15.65 -7.50 12.36
C MET A 247 -16.71 -7.39 11.25
N ASP A 248 -16.96 -6.18 10.75
CA ASP A 248 -18.02 -5.92 9.75
C ASP A 248 -17.52 -6.11 8.31
N ALA A 249 -16.20 -6.31 8.10
CA ALA A 249 -15.63 -6.59 6.80
C ALA A 249 -16.01 -8.01 6.29
N PRO A 250 -16.25 -8.14 4.98
CA PRO A 250 -16.52 -9.46 4.38
C PRO A 250 -15.32 -10.39 4.49
N VAL A 251 -15.55 -11.65 4.84
CA VAL A 251 -14.52 -12.69 4.86
C VAL A 251 -14.08 -13.00 3.43
N MET A 252 -12.76 -12.97 3.17
CA MET A 252 -12.19 -13.27 1.85
C MET A 252 -12.17 -14.77 1.57
N CYS A 253 -11.74 -15.53 2.56
CA CYS A 253 -11.59 -16.98 2.47
C CYS A 253 -11.56 -17.61 3.85
N VAL A 254 -11.88 -18.90 3.93
CA VAL A 254 -11.70 -19.74 5.11
C VAL A 254 -10.68 -20.82 4.78
N ARG A 255 -9.55 -20.81 5.50
CA ARG A 255 -8.49 -21.80 5.30
C ARG A 255 -8.99 -23.21 5.58
N ARG A 256 -8.62 -24.13 4.71
CA ARG A 256 -8.94 -25.56 4.79
C ARG A 256 -7.69 -26.37 4.45
N GLU A 257 -7.59 -27.57 5.00
CA GLU A 257 -6.50 -28.50 4.69
C GLU A 257 -6.59 -29.01 3.25
N SER A 258 -7.81 -29.13 2.73
CA SER A 258 -8.07 -29.56 1.36
C SER A 258 -9.29 -28.87 0.77
N GLY A 259 -9.35 -28.78 -0.55
CA GLY A 259 -10.43 -28.12 -1.29
C GLY A 259 -10.32 -26.60 -1.34
N PRO A 260 -11.33 -25.95 -1.95
CA PRO A 260 -11.33 -24.50 -2.15
C PRO A 260 -11.56 -23.75 -0.83
N TRP A 261 -10.96 -22.57 -0.71
CA TRP A 261 -11.04 -21.69 0.46
C TRP A 261 -12.16 -20.64 0.35
N ASP A 262 -12.90 -20.65 -0.73
CA ASP A 262 -13.98 -19.70 -0.99
C ASP A 262 -15.11 -19.79 0.05
N VAL A 263 -15.81 -18.68 0.20
CA VAL A 263 -16.89 -18.50 1.20
C VAL A 263 -18.15 -17.96 0.54
N PRO A 264 -19.33 -18.10 1.18
CA PRO A 264 -20.56 -17.45 0.74
C PRO A 264 -20.35 -15.94 0.55
N GLU A 265 -21.04 -15.38 -0.44
CA GLU A 265 -21.04 -13.94 -0.67
C GLU A 265 -21.64 -13.19 0.52
N GLY A 266 -21.01 -12.07 0.87
CA GLY A 266 -21.49 -11.17 1.92
C GLY A 266 -21.23 -11.65 3.34
N LEU A 267 -20.67 -12.84 3.57
CA LEU A 267 -20.34 -13.30 4.93
C LEU A 267 -19.33 -12.35 5.58
N THR A 268 -19.74 -11.61 6.60
CA THR A 268 -18.87 -10.80 7.43
C THR A 268 -18.19 -11.64 8.52
N PHE A 269 -17.07 -11.15 9.08
CA PHE A 269 -16.43 -11.87 10.18
C PHE A 269 -17.34 -11.96 11.42
N ARG A 270 -18.15 -10.93 11.68
CA ARG A 270 -19.17 -10.91 12.74
C ARG A 270 -20.21 -11.98 12.55
N GLU A 271 -20.76 -12.13 11.34
CA GLU A 271 -21.72 -13.17 11.03
C GLU A 271 -21.11 -14.55 11.13
N TRP A 272 -19.84 -14.72 10.76
CA TRP A 272 -19.14 -15.99 10.93
C TRP A 272 -18.98 -16.36 12.41
N VAL A 273 -18.62 -15.39 13.28
CA VAL A 273 -18.55 -15.60 14.74
C VAL A 273 -19.92 -16.02 15.30
N ARG A 274 -21.01 -15.39 14.85
CA ARG A 274 -22.39 -15.70 15.31
C ARG A 274 -22.91 -17.03 14.81
N SER A 275 -22.78 -17.28 13.52
CA SER A 275 -23.33 -18.47 12.87
C SER A 275 -22.51 -19.73 13.11
N LYS A 276 -21.21 -19.57 13.30
CA LYS A 276 -20.23 -20.67 13.36
C LYS A 276 -20.23 -21.56 12.10
N VAL A 277 -20.64 -21.02 10.97
CA VAL A 277 -20.72 -21.71 9.67
C VAL A 277 -19.70 -21.11 8.72
N PRO A 278 -18.87 -21.93 8.06
CA PRO A 278 -18.85 -23.41 7.94
C PRO A 278 -18.28 -24.15 9.16
N ARG A 279 -17.61 -23.48 10.04
CA ARG A 279 -17.10 -23.90 11.36
C ARG A 279 -16.92 -22.68 12.25
N ALA A 280 -16.74 -22.86 13.54
CA ALA A 280 -16.42 -21.76 14.42
C ALA A 280 -15.05 -21.13 14.04
N PRO A 281 -14.95 -19.79 13.95
CA PRO A 281 -13.68 -19.12 13.68
C PRO A 281 -12.75 -19.20 14.89
N THR A 282 -11.46 -19.31 14.62
CA THR A 282 -10.37 -19.34 15.61
C THR A 282 -9.59 -18.02 15.61
N ARG A 283 -8.66 -17.89 16.55
CA ARG A 283 -7.69 -16.77 16.59
C ARG A 283 -6.88 -16.69 15.29
N GLU A 284 -6.40 -17.81 14.75
CA GLU A 284 -5.67 -17.85 13.50
C GLU A 284 -6.51 -17.43 12.29
N ASP A 285 -7.82 -17.68 12.33
CA ASP A 285 -8.73 -17.17 11.29
C ASP A 285 -8.88 -15.66 11.36
N LEU A 286 -8.95 -15.08 12.58
CA LEU A 286 -8.97 -13.63 12.77
C LEU A 286 -7.68 -12.98 12.28
N ASP A 287 -6.53 -13.52 12.70
CA ASP A 287 -5.22 -13.02 12.29
C ASP A 287 -5.10 -13.07 10.75
N TYR A 288 -5.56 -14.15 10.13
CA TYR A 288 -5.58 -14.29 8.68
C TYR A 288 -6.58 -13.33 7.99
N HIS A 289 -7.78 -13.17 8.53
CA HIS A 289 -8.78 -12.24 8.00
C HIS A 289 -8.26 -10.82 7.94
N ILE A 290 -7.57 -10.34 9.00
CA ILE A 290 -6.96 -9.01 9.04
C ILE A 290 -5.96 -8.81 7.88
N THR A 291 -5.23 -9.86 7.48
CA THR A 291 -4.30 -9.77 6.32
C THR A 291 -5.00 -9.64 4.97
N THR A 292 -6.31 -9.84 4.90
CA THR A 292 -7.13 -9.72 3.68
C THR A 292 -7.89 -8.41 3.58
N LEU A 293 -7.67 -7.48 4.51
CA LEU A 293 -8.21 -6.13 4.50
C LEU A 293 -7.16 -5.16 3.92
N PHE A 294 -7.59 -4.30 3.03
CA PHE A 294 -6.71 -3.42 2.25
C PHE A 294 -7.10 -1.93 2.37
N PRO A 295 -7.31 -1.39 3.58
CA PRO A 295 -7.63 0.02 3.76
C PRO A 295 -6.43 0.89 3.36
N PRO A 296 -6.66 2.20 3.08
CA PRO A 296 -5.55 3.13 2.80
C PRO A 296 -4.54 3.27 3.94
N VAL A 297 -4.98 3.12 5.19
CA VAL A 297 -4.13 3.04 6.38
C VAL A 297 -4.49 1.77 7.14
N ARG A 298 -3.53 0.87 7.30
CA ARG A 298 -3.72 -0.42 7.97
C ARG A 298 -2.90 -0.48 9.26
N PRO A 299 -3.55 -0.63 10.43
CA PRO A 299 -2.83 -0.84 11.69
C PRO A 299 -2.45 -2.32 11.86
N ARG A 300 -1.16 -2.58 12.11
CA ARG A 300 -0.57 -3.92 12.32
C ARG A 300 0.37 -3.93 13.53
N GLY A 301 0.03 -3.21 14.60
CA GLY A 301 0.93 -2.86 15.67
C GLY A 301 1.68 -1.55 15.37
N PHE A 302 1.76 -1.18 14.13
CA PHE A 302 2.25 0.07 13.55
C PHE A 302 1.23 0.58 12.53
N LEU A 303 1.41 1.77 12.01
CA LEU A 303 0.59 2.34 10.94
C LEU A 303 1.26 2.10 9.59
N GLU A 304 0.58 1.46 8.67
CA GLU A 304 1.02 1.21 7.30
C GLU A 304 0.20 2.10 6.36
N LEU A 305 0.87 3.07 5.74
CA LEU A 305 0.27 4.00 4.77
C LEU A 305 0.43 3.43 3.36
N ARG A 306 -0.68 3.11 2.69
CA ARG A 306 -0.73 2.27 1.48
C ARG A 306 -1.14 2.99 0.20
N MET A 307 -1.41 4.29 0.27
CA MET A 307 -2.04 5.04 -0.82
C MET A 307 -1.10 5.47 -1.95
N ILE A 308 0.21 5.34 -1.80
CA ILE A 308 1.19 5.91 -2.72
C ILE A 308 1.47 4.94 -3.87
N ASP A 309 1.39 5.41 -5.10
CA ASP A 309 1.82 4.67 -6.29
C ASP A 309 3.33 4.41 -6.25
N ALA A 310 3.80 3.32 -6.83
CA ALA A 310 5.22 3.12 -7.05
C ALA A 310 5.82 4.29 -7.82
N GLN A 311 7.00 4.76 -7.42
CA GLN A 311 7.61 5.99 -7.90
C GLN A 311 8.68 5.74 -8.96
N PRO A 312 8.85 6.65 -9.94
CA PRO A 312 9.77 6.45 -11.05
C PRO A 312 11.23 6.69 -10.63
N GLY A 313 12.14 6.08 -11.37
CA GLY A 313 13.58 6.17 -11.14
C GLY A 313 14.06 5.21 -10.04
N ASP A 314 15.36 5.18 -9.84
CA ASP A 314 16.00 4.25 -8.93
C ASP A 314 15.72 4.59 -7.46
N ASP A 315 15.66 5.89 -7.15
CA ASP A 315 15.53 6.42 -5.80
C ASP A 315 14.19 7.15 -5.56
N GLY A 316 13.23 7.06 -6.50
CA GLY A 316 11.95 7.76 -6.39
C GLY A 316 11.15 7.39 -5.14
N TRP A 317 11.31 6.16 -4.63
CA TRP A 317 10.69 5.68 -3.40
C TRP A 317 11.19 6.37 -2.12
N ILE A 318 12.39 7.00 -2.16
CA ILE A 318 12.96 7.73 -1.02
C ILE A 318 12.12 8.97 -0.68
N VAL A 319 11.58 9.66 -1.69
CA VAL A 319 10.83 10.91 -1.47
C VAL A 319 9.60 10.69 -0.58
N PRO A 320 8.65 9.78 -0.89
CA PRO A 320 7.51 9.55 -0.02
C PRO A 320 7.91 9.04 1.37
N LEU A 321 8.93 8.17 1.46
CA LEU A 321 9.44 7.70 2.75
C LEU A 321 9.96 8.87 3.59
N ALA A 322 10.81 9.73 3.03
CA ALA A 322 11.40 10.87 3.74
C ALA A 322 10.35 11.90 4.17
N VAL A 323 9.43 12.27 3.28
CA VAL A 323 8.37 13.24 3.57
C VAL A 323 7.46 12.73 4.67
N ILE A 324 6.97 11.49 4.57
CA ILE A 324 6.07 10.91 5.57
C ILE A 324 6.78 10.75 6.91
N THR A 325 8.02 10.23 6.91
CA THR A 325 8.79 10.10 8.15
C THR A 325 8.96 11.46 8.84
N ALA A 326 9.32 12.50 8.11
CA ALA A 326 9.45 13.85 8.67
C ALA A 326 8.15 14.38 9.27
N LEU A 327 7.02 14.22 8.58
CA LEU A 327 5.70 14.69 9.04
C LEU A 327 5.15 13.89 10.23
N PHE A 328 5.67 12.71 10.52
CA PHE A 328 5.19 11.86 11.61
C PHE A 328 6.16 11.77 12.78
N GLU A 329 7.46 11.90 12.58
CA GLU A 329 8.47 11.76 13.64
C GLU A 329 8.91 13.10 14.24
N ASP A 330 8.75 14.22 13.51
CA ASP A 330 9.03 15.56 14.06
C ASP A 330 7.73 16.19 14.59
N PRO A 331 7.66 16.58 15.89
CA PRO A 331 6.44 17.11 16.50
C PRO A 331 5.93 18.42 15.86
N GLU A 332 6.85 19.28 15.40
CA GLU A 332 6.49 20.57 14.78
C GLU A 332 5.92 20.36 13.37
N ALA A 333 6.53 19.47 12.58
CA ALA A 333 6.03 19.08 11.28
C ALA A 333 4.68 18.35 11.38
N ALA A 334 4.51 17.45 12.37
CA ALA A 334 3.25 16.76 12.61
C ALA A 334 2.11 17.73 12.95
N GLU A 335 2.36 18.73 13.80
CA GLU A 335 1.37 19.76 14.14
C GLU A 335 1.06 20.67 12.95
N THR A 336 2.08 21.01 12.15
CA THR A 336 1.91 21.82 10.93
C THR A 336 1.09 21.06 9.89
N ALA A 337 1.43 19.80 9.61
CA ALA A 337 0.68 18.94 8.70
C ALA A 337 -0.79 18.80 9.14
N TYR A 338 -1.01 18.57 10.44
CA TYR A 338 -2.36 18.48 11.00
C TYR A 338 -3.20 19.75 10.72
N ARG A 339 -2.62 20.93 10.94
CA ARG A 339 -3.31 22.21 10.67
C ARG A 339 -3.63 22.40 9.20
N LEU A 340 -2.70 22.01 8.32
CA LEU A 340 -2.84 22.15 6.88
C LEU A 340 -3.92 21.20 6.30
N VAL A 341 -4.01 19.96 6.77
CA VAL A 341 -4.97 18.99 6.23
C VAL A 341 -6.37 19.11 6.85
N LYS A 342 -6.49 19.77 8.01
CA LYS A 342 -7.78 19.89 8.72
C LYS A 342 -8.90 20.50 7.86
N PRO A 343 -8.70 21.58 7.09
CA PRO A 343 -9.75 22.14 6.22
C PRO A 343 -10.22 21.16 5.13
N LEU A 344 -9.33 20.32 4.62
CA LEU A 344 -9.68 19.34 3.58
C LEU A 344 -10.62 18.23 4.11
N ALA A 345 -10.68 18.01 5.43
CA ALA A 345 -11.55 17.00 6.02
C ALA A 345 -13.04 17.22 5.69
N GLU A 346 -13.47 18.47 5.49
CA GLU A 346 -14.84 18.80 5.12
C GLU A 346 -15.21 18.27 3.73
N ARG A 347 -14.26 18.21 2.79
CA ARG A 347 -14.46 17.65 1.45
C ARG A 347 -14.68 16.14 1.44
N SER A 348 -14.29 15.43 2.49
CA SER A 348 -14.53 13.99 2.61
C SER A 348 -16.00 13.64 2.85
N THR A 349 -16.83 14.62 3.21
CA THR A 349 -18.27 14.44 3.52
C THR A 349 -18.56 13.35 4.55
N GLY A 350 -17.61 13.13 5.49
CA GLY A 350 -17.72 12.10 6.53
C GLY A 350 -17.59 10.65 6.05
N ARG A 351 -17.32 10.42 4.76
CA ARG A 351 -17.09 9.07 4.22
C ARG A 351 -15.62 8.69 4.33
N PRO A 352 -15.31 7.44 4.72
CA PRO A 352 -13.93 6.96 4.72
C PRO A 352 -13.32 6.91 3.32
N ALA A 353 -11.98 7.11 3.25
CA ALA A 353 -11.21 6.81 2.05
C ALA A 353 -11.28 5.29 1.72
N PRO A 354 -11.22 4.90 0.46
CA PRO A 354 -11.06 5.71 -0.75
C PRO A 354 -12.40 6.19 -1.35
N HIS A 355 -13.54 6.05 -0.66
CA HIS A 355 -14.87 6.27 -1.22
C HIS A 355 -15.46 7.64 -0.87
N ASN A 356 -14.64 8.69 -0.85
CA ASN A 356 -15.08 10.07 -0.62
C ASN A 356 -14.66 10.99 -1.79
N PRO A 357 -15.31 12.17 -1.93
CA PRO A 357 -15.03 13.10 -3.01
C PRO A 357 -13.57 13.57 -3.05
N LEU A 358 -12.99 13.93 -1.89
CA LEU A 358 -11.61 14.39 -1.80
C LEU A 358 -10.62 13.36 -2.36
N TRP A 359 -10.82 12.09 -2.04
CA TRP A 359 -9.98 11.01 -2.55
C TRP A 359 -10.14 10.80 -4.05
N THR A 360 -11.38 10.91 -4.55
CA THR A 360 -11.70 10.83 -5.98
C THR A 360 -11.01 11.95 -6.75
N ASP A 361 -11.07 13.20 -6.25
CA ASP A 361 -10.41 14.35 -6.85
C ASP A 361 -8.89 14.16 -6.85
N ALA A 362 -8.32 13.73 -5.73
CA ALA A 362 -6.88 13.43 -5.61
C ALA A 362 -6.42 12.37 -6.63
N ALA A 363 -7.14 11.26 -6.75
CA ALA A 363 -6.80 10.19 -7.69
C ALA A 363 -6.94 10.61 -9.15
N ARG A 364 -7.96 11.43 -9.46
CA ARG A 364 -8.28 11.84 -10.82
C ARG A 364 -7.42 13.00 -11.29
N HIS A 365 -7.25 14.01 -10.47
CA HIS A 365 -6.64 15.29 -10.84
C HIS A 365 -5.21 15.46 -10.33
N GLY A 366 -4.81 14.68 -9.30
CA GLY A 366 -3.54 14.87 -8.65
C GLY A 366 -3.43 16.28 -8.06
N LEU A 367 -2.28 16.89 -8.23
CA LEU A 367 -2.03 18.27 -7.78
C LEU A 367 -2.57 19.35 -8.72
N ALA A 368 -3.31 19.01 -9.75
CA ALA A 368 -4.07 20.01 -10.52
C ALA A 368 -5.27 20.56 -9.73
N ASP A 369 -5.68 19.93 -8.62
CA ASP A 369 -6.58 20.49 -7.63
C ASP A 369 -5.83 21.52 -6.78
N PRO A 370 -6.24 22.81 -6.78
CA PRO A 370 -5.48 23.89 -6.12
C PRO A 370 -5.36 23.74 -4.60
N GLU A 371 -6.41 23.26 -3.92
CA GLU A 371 -6.37 23.08 -2.46
C GLU A 371 -5.45 21.94 -2.05
N LEU A 372 -5.47 20.83 -2.82
CA LEU A 372 -4.54 19.74 -2.63
C LEU A 372 -3.11 20.17 -2.92
N GLN A 373 -2.89 20.98 -3.96
CA GLN A 373 -1.57 21.54 -4.28
C GLN A 373 -1.04 22.43 -3.16
N GLU A 374 -1.82 23.40 -2.71
CA GLU A 374 -1.43 24.34 -1.65
C GLU A 374 -1.10 23.57 -0.36
N THR A 375 -1.94 22.62 0.01
CA THR A 375 -1.71 21.77 1.18
C THR A 375 -0.45 20.93 1.02
N ALA A 376 -0.21 20.34 -0.16
CA ALA A 376 1.00 19.56 -0.43
C ALA A 376 2.26 20.43 -0.36
N VAL A 377 2.25 21.64 -0.91
CA VAL A 377 3.37 22.59 -0.81
C VAL A 377 3.73 22.87 0.65
N GLY A 378 2.70 23.14 1.49
CA GLY A 378 2.90 23.38 2.91
C GLY A 378 3.44 22.16 3.65
N CYS A 379 2.93 20.95 3.36
CA CYS A 379 3.39 19.70 3.95
C CYS A 379 4.85 19.39 3.55
N PHE A 380 5.21 19.57 2.27
CA PHE A 380 6.58 19.38 1.81
C PHE A 380 7.55 20.40 2.43
N ALA A 381 7.14 21.65 2.59
CA ALA A 381 7.94 22.66 3.28
C ALA A 381 8.20 22.27 4.75
N ALA A 382 7.15 21.86 5.47
CA ALA A 382 7.29 21.39 6.86
C ALA A 382 8.20 20.15 6.95
N ALA A 383 8.08 19.22 5.99
CA ALA A 383 8.94 18.04 5.94
C ALA A 383 10.41 18.43 5.71
N LEU A 384 10.70 19.33 4.78
CA LEU A 384 12.06 19.81 4.49
C LEU A 384 12.71 20.49 5.70
N GLU A 385 11.95 21.25 6.48
CA GLU A 385 12.44 21.85 7.73
C GLU A 385 12.72 20.78 8.81
N ALA A 386 11.97 19.69 8.81
CA ALA A 386 12.09 18.60 9.80
C ALA A 386 13.21 17.61 9.44
N LEU A 387 13.50 17.37 8.14
CA LEU A 387 14.45 16.36 7.69
C LEU A 387 15.82 16.45 8.40
N PRO A 388 16.46 17.63 8.55
CA PRO A 388 17.72 17.72 9.31
C PRO A 388 17.56 17.36 10.77
N ARG A 389 16.41 17.69 11.41
CA ARG A 389 16.15 17.39 12.82
C ARG A 389 15.98 15.89 13.10
N ILE A 390 15.48 15.14 12.12
CA ILE A 390 15.37 13.67 12.18
C ILE A 390 16.61 12.95 11.62
N GLY A 391 17.69 13.67 11.34
CA GLY A 391 18.98 13.10 10.94
C GLY A 391 19.08 12.71 9.46
N ALA A 392 18.25 13.26 8.59
CA ALA A 392 18.39 13.08 7.14
C ALA A 392 19.66 13.75 6.60
N THR A 393 20.31 13.13 5.63
CA THR A 393 21.46 13.71 4.93
C THR A 393 21.02 14.83 3.97
N GLU A 394 21.97 15.69 3.61
CA GLU A 394 21.77 16.72 2.59
C GLU A 394 21.26 16.11 1.27
N GLN A 395 21.82 14.98 0.85
CA GLN A 395 21.38 14.27 -0.36
C GLN A 395 19.88 13.91 -0.34
N VAL A 396 19.35 13.43 0.80
CA VAL A 396 17.92 13.14 0.93
C VAL A 396 17.09 14.42 0.89
N THR A 397 17.57 15.48 1.53
CA THR A 397 16.92 16.81 1.49
C THR A 397 16.89 17.37 0.07
N ASP A 398 17.99 17.22 -0.69
CA ASP A 398 18.06 17.65 -2.09
C ASP A 398 17.08 16.90 -3.00
N VAL A 399 16.96 15.58 -2.84
CA VAL A 399 16.01 14.77 -3.62
C VAL A 399 14.57 15.18 -3.33
N VAL A 400 14.21 15.43 -2.07
CA VAL A 400 12.87 15.93 -1.68
C VAL A 400 12.66 17.35 -2.23
N THR A 401 13.65 18.22 -2.16
CA THR A 401 13.60 19.58 -2.72
C THR A 401 13.39 19.54 -4.24
N ALA A 402 14.15 18.71 -4.95
CA ALA A 402 14.01 18.54 -6.38
C ALA A 402 12.59 18.06 -6.78
N TYR A 403 12.00 17.15 -5.99
CA TYR A 403 10.63 16.69 -6.20
C TYR A 403 9.61 17.81 -5.98
N LEU A 404 9.75 18.59 -4.89
CA LEU A 404 8.91 19.75 -4.60
C LEU A 404 8.92 20.73 -5.77
N GLU A 405 10.11 21.10 -6.27
CA GLU A 405 10.27 22.07 -7.35
C GLU A 405 9.82 21.54 -8.72
N ARG A 406 10.04 20.24 -8.98
CA ARG A 406 9.67 19.63 -10.25
C ARG A 406 8.17 19.43 -10.40
N TYR A 407 7.51 18.96 -9.33
CA TYR A 407 6.12 18.50 -9.36
C TYR A 407 5.21 19.37 -8.50
N VAL A 408 5.44 19.40 -7.20
CA VAL A 408 4.44 19.88 -6.23
C VAL A 408 4.13 21.37 -6.42
N ARG A 409 5.15 22.22 -6.52
CA ARG A 409 4.96 23.66 -6.76
C ARG A 409 4.31 23.98 -8.11
N LYS A 410 4.43 23.09 -9.08
CA LYS A 410 3.87 23.26 -10.42
C LYS A 410 2.48 22.62 -10.59
N GLY A 411 1.91 22.07 -9.53
CA GLY A 411 0.64 21.33 -9.62
C GLY A 411 0.72 20.09 -10.51
N ARG A 412 1.91 19.48 -10.61
CA ARG A 412 2.19 18.32 -11.45
C ARG A 412 2.53 17.10 -10.60
N THR A 413 2.52 15.95 -11.24
CA THR A 413 2.84 14.64 -10.68
C THR A 413 3.69 13.83 -11.66
N PRO A 414 4.33 12.75 -11.25
CA PRO A 414 5.00 11.85 -12.20
C PRO A 414 4.06 11.29 -13.30
N ALA A 415 2.76 11.18 -13.02
CA ALA A 415 1.77 10.80 -14.03
C ALA A 415 1.72 11.78 -15.21
N ASP A 416 1.94 13.08 -14.97
CA ASP A 416 1.94 14.09 -16.03
C ASP A 416 3.12 13.92 -16.98
N ASP A 417 4.28 13.51 -16.47
CA ASP A 417 5.46 13.21 -17.30
C ASP A 417 5.21 11.99 -18.21
N LEU A 418 4.45 11.00 -17.73
CA LEU A 418 4.05 9.85 -18.56
C LEU A 418 3.09 10.26 -19.66
N LEU A 419 2.13 11.13 -19.36
CA LEU A 419 1.17 11.65 -20.35
C LEU A 419 1.85 12.54 -21.39
N ASP A 420 2.83 13.36 -20.99
CA ASP A 420 3.58 14.20 -21.93
C ASP A 420 4.41 13.36 -22.89
N ARG A 421 5.14 12.35 -22.40
CA ARG A 421 5.87 11.40 -23.25
C ARG A 421 4.97 10.69 -24.26
N LEU A 422 3.76 10.31 -23.84
CA LEU A 422 2.80 9.68 -24.75
C LEU A 422 2.36 10.63 -25.86
N ARG A 423 2.16 11.91 -25.56
CA ARG A 423 1.78 12.94 -26.56
C ARG A 423 2.92 13.20 -27.54
N GLU A 424 4.17 13.20 -27.08
CA GLU A 424 5.36 13.40 -27.94
C GLU A 424 5.58 12.23 -28.90
N THR A 425 5.28 11.00 -28.47
CA THR A 425 5.46 9.80 -29.28
C THR A 425 4.27 9.50 -30.20
N SER A 426 3.09 10.12 -29.96
CA SER A 426 1.94 9.98 -30.85
C SER A 426 2.12 10.81 -32.13
N PRO A 427 2.00 10.23 -33.35
CA PRO A 427 2.08 11.00 -34.58
C PRO A 427 1.03 12.12 -34.54
N ARG A 428 1.46 13.37 -34.73
CA ARG A 428 0.53 14.47 -34.96
C ARG A 428 -0.33 14.09 -36.16
N ALA A 429 -1.62 13.90 -35.95
CA ALA A 429 -2.57 13.82 -37.04
C ALA A 429 -2.38 15.10 -37.89
N HIS A 430 -1.72 14.99 -39.03
CA HIS A 430 -1.61 16.08 -40.00
C HIS A 430 -3.04 16.45 -40.35
N GLY A 431 -3.50 17.61 -39.92
CA GLY A 431 -4.71 18.23 -40.44
C GLY A 431 -4.60 18.29 -41.92
N LYS A 432 -5.35 17.45 -42.60
CA LYS A 432 -5.68 17.71 -44.02
C LYS A 432 -6.60 18.95 -43.98
N ASP A 433 -6.00 20.08 -44.28
CA ASP A 433 -6.73 21.21 -44.82
C ASP A 433 -7.47 20.71 -46.06
N LEU A 434 -8.75 20.48 -45.95
CA LEU A 434 -9.67 20.38 -47.05
C LEU A 434 -10.14 21.81 -47.37
N SER A 435 -9.26 22.57 -48.01
CA SER A 435 -9.65 23.76 -48.80
C SER A 435 -9.65 23.35 -50.25
N THR A 436 -10.82 23.01 -50.78
CA THR A 436 -11.32 23.30 -52.12
C THR A 436 -12.83 23.13 -52.13
#